data_3f60e13bfcaff14cbb7849e2188c93fc
#
_entry.id   3f60e13bfcaff14cbb7849e2188c93fc
#
_cell.length_a   1.000
_cell.length_b   1.000
_cell.length_c   1.000
_cell.angle_alpha   90.00
_cell.angle_beta   90.00
_cell.angle_gamma   90.00
#
_symmetry.space_group_name_H-M   'P 1'
#
loop_
_entity.id
_entity.type
_entity.pdbx_description
1 polymer ?
#
loop_
_entity_poly.entity_id
_entity_poly.type
_entity_poly.pdbx_seq_one_letter_code
_entity_poly.pdbx_strand_id
1 'polypeptide(L)'
;YKRQALRTVYELVAGKEAPSLDFKEVRGTEGIKEATYNIGGTEVRVAVASGLANARKIMEDVRAGKAKYHFIEIMSCPGGCVNGGGQPIKSAFVRNNQDIRALRAKAIYDTDKKMKLRKSHENPVIKQLYDEFLGKPNSHLAHELLHTKYIPRNNY
;
A
#
# COMPACT_ATOMS: atom_id res chain seq x y z
N TYR A 1 -2.20 -1.58 -1.18
CA TYR A 1 -2.89 -0.38 -0.68
C TYR A 1 -2.20 0.90 -1.16
N LYS A 2 -0.86 1.05 -1.01
CA LYS A 2 -0.11 2.25 -1.41
C LYS A 2 -0.41 2.75 -2.83
N ARG A 3 -0.47 1.85 -3.82
CA ARG A 3 -0.76 2.26 -5.20
C ARG A 3 -2.18 2.77 -5.37
N GLN A 4 -3.16 2.17 -4.70
CA GLN A 4 -4.54 2.66 -4.73
C GLN A 4 -4.64 4.04 -4.06
N ALA A 5 -3.99 4.22 -2.91
CA ALA A 5 -3.92 5.53 -2.26
C ALA A 5 -3.29 6.58 -3.18
N LEU A 6 -2.16 6.27 -3.82
CA LEU A 6 -1.48 7.19 -4.75
C LEU A 6 -2.34 7.51 -5.97
N ARG A 7 -3.05 6.52 -6.55
CA ARG A 7 -3.98 6.75 -7.67
C ARG A 7 -5.09 7.72 -7.28
N THR A 8 -5.71 7.48 -6.12
CA THR A 8 -6.80 8.33 -5.63
C THR A 8 -6.32 9.73 -5.26
N VAL A 9 -5.23 9.84 -4.50
CA VAL A 9 -4.68 11.15 -4.08
C VAL A 9 -4.23 11.96 -5.28
N TYR A 10 -3.60 11.33 -6.28
CA TYR A 10 -3.16 12.04 -7.47
C TYR A 10 -4.35 12.72 -8.17
N GLU A 11 -5.44 12.01 -8.40
CA GLU A 11 -6.61 12.58 -9.06
C GLU A 11 -7.34 13.63 -8.23
N LEU A 12 -7.48 13.38 -6.93
CA LEU A 12 -8.15 14.34 -6.04
C LEU A 12 -7.37 15.66 -5.90
N VAL A 13 -6.04 15.59 -5.83
CA VAL A 13 -5.19 16.78 -5.60
C VAL A 13 -4.83 17.47 -6.92
N ALA A 14 -4.45 16.70 -7.94
CA ALA A 14 -4.05 17.26 -9.22
C ALA A 14 -5.24 17.60 -10.14
N GLY A 15 -6.44 17.11 -9.85
CA GLY A 15 -7.64 17.30 -10.67
C GLY A 15 -7.55 16.64 -12.06
N LYS A 16 -6.61 15.73 -12.25
CA LYS A 16 -6.35 15.03 -13.52
C LYS A 16 -5.80 13.63 -13.28
N GLU A 17 -5.91 12.76 -14.27
CA GLU A 17 -5.38 11.41 -14.19
C GLU A 17 -3.85 11.37 -13.97
N ALA A 18 -3.42 10.37 -13.20
CA ALA A 18 -1.99 10.12 -13.00
C ALA A 18 -1.33 9.72 -14.34
N PRO A 19 -0.12 10.23 -14.65
CA PRO A 19 0.59 9.87 -15.87
C PRO A 19 0.85 8.37 -16.02
N SER A 20 0.93 7.67 -14.89
CA SER A 20 1.02 6.21 -14.82
C SER A 20 0.34 5.70 -13.56
N LEU A 21 -0.46 4.65 -13.70
CA LEU A 21 -1.07 3.94 -12.56
C LEU A 21 -0.12 2.92 -11.91
N ASP A 22 1.07 2.75 -12.45
CA ASP A 22 1.97 1.67 -12.04
C ASP A 22 2.79 2.00 -10.80
N PHE A 23 3.24 3.24 -10.59
CA PHE A 23 4.07 3.67 -9.46
C PHE A 23 5.20 2.66 -9.17
N LYS A 24 6.10 2.51 -10.17
CA LYS A 24 7.12 1.44 -10.20
C LYS A 24 8.10 1.50 -9.04
N GLU A 25 8.40 2.68 -8.54
CA GLU A 25 9.36 2.97 -7.48
C GLU A 25 8.98 2.30 -6.16
N VAL A 26 7.69 2.13 -5.93
CA VAL A 26 7.17 1.45 -4.71
C VAL A 26 6.81 -0.02 -4.94
N ARG A 27 7.17 -0.60 -6.09
CA ARG A 27 7.02 -2.03 -6.39
C ARG A 27 8.21 -2.85 -5.90
N GLY A 28 8.08 -4.17 -5.98
CA GLY A 28 9.14 -5.12 -5.68
C GLY A 28 9.06 -5.70 -4.26
N THR A 29 10.04 -6.55 -3.97
CA THR A 29 10.12 -7.34 -2.73
C THR A 29 11.18 -6.82 -1.74
N GLU A 30 11.82 -5.70 -2.03
CA GLU A 30 12.82 -5.07 -1.18
C GLU A 30 12.23 -4.67 0.18
N GLY A 31 13.07 -4.68 1.21
CA GLY A 31 12.66 -4.46 2.57
C GLY A 31 12.17 -3.03 2.86
N ILE A 32 12.84 -2.03 2.30
CA ILE A 32 12.43 -0.61 2.37
C ILE A 32 12.42 -0.06 0.94
N LYS A 33 11.39 0.67 0.61
CA LYS A 33 11.25 1.42 -0.64
C LYS A 33 10.76 2.82 -0.33
N GLU A 34 11.37 3.79 -0.96
CA GLU A 34 11.01 5.19 -0.82
C GLU A 34 10.80 5.80 -2.20
N ALA A 35 9.86 6.69 -2.30
CA ALA A 35 9.62 7.42 -3.53
C ALA A 35 9.07 8.81 -3.23
N THR A 36 9.35 9.72 -4.14
CA THR A 36 8.81 11.08 -4.11
C THR A 36 8.05 11.34 -5.40
N TYR A 37 6.83 11.82 -5.28
CA TYR A 37 5.96 12.15 -6.39
C TYR A 37 5.55 13.61 -6.32
N ASN A 38 5.56 14.30 -7.45
CA ASN A 38 4.95 15.62 -7.55
C ASN A 38 3.48 15.46 -7.91
N ILE A 39 2.58 15.83 -6.99
CA ILE A 39 1.14 15.71 -7.14
C ILE A 39 0.52 17.08 -7.02
N GLY A 40 0.04 17.63 -8.13
CA GLY A 40 -0.58 18.96 -8.14
C GLY A 40 0.35 20.09 -7.68
N GLY A 41 1.65 19.97 -7.92
CA GLY A 41 2.65 20.94 -7.47
C GLY A 41 3.20 20.66 -6.06
N THR A 42 2.65 19.69 -5.34
CA THR A 42 3.10 19.31 -3.99
C THR A 42 4.00 18.08 -4.05
N GLU A 43 5.15 18.14 -3.38
CA GLU A 43 6.04 16.98 -3.22
C GLU A 43 5.46 16.02 -2.18
N VAL A 44 5.06 14.83 -2.61
CA VAL A 44 4.52 13.76 -1.76
C VAL A 44 5.56 12.66 -1.61
N ARG A 45 6.06 12.50 -0.40
CA ARG A 45 7.04 11.46 -0.04
C ARG A 45 6.34 10.26 0.57
N VAL A 46 6.65 9.08 0.03
CA VAL A 46 6.07 7.82 0.50
C VAL A 46 7.16 6.83 0.86
N ALA A 47 6.91 6.03 1.90
CA ALA A 47 7.78 4.94 2.29
C ALA A 47 6.98 3.64 2.42
N VAL A 48 7.62 2.53 2.11
CA VAL A 48 7.06 1.19 2.23
C VAL A 48 8.07 0.30 2.94
N ALA A 49 7.68 -0.28 4.06
CA ALA A 49 8.50 -1.24 4.79
C ALA A 49 7.89 -2.64 4.76
N SER A 50 8.72 -3.64 4.53
CA SER A 50 8.36 -5.05 4.64
C SER A 50 9.17 -5.68 5.78
N GLY A 51 8.48 -6.22 6.77
CA GLY A 51 9.06 -6.74 8.01
C GLY A 51 9.27 -5.67 9.08
N LEU A 52 9.12 -6.07 10.35
CA LEU A 52 9.10 -5.13 11.48
C LEU A 52 10.47 -4.48 11.76
N ALA A 53 11.57 -5.15 11.45
CA ALA A 53 12.90 -4.55 11.57
C ALA A 53 13.08 -3.34 10.63
N ASN A 54 12.53 -3.43 9.41
CA ASN A 54 12.53 -2.32 8.45
C ASN A 54 11.54 -1.23 8.86
N ALA A 55 10.38 -1.60 9.39
CA ALA A 55 9.42 -0.65 9.95
C ALA A 55 10.07 0.17 11.08
N ARG A 56 10.82 -0.48 11.99
CA ARG A 56 11.56 0.20 13.05
C ARG A 56 12.51 1.27 12.51
N LYS A 57 13.29 0.95 11.48
CA LYS A 57 14.22 1.93 10.87
C LYS A 57 13.49 3.17 10.38
N ILE A 58 12.40 3.00 9.62
CA ILE A 58 11.60 4.15 9.16
C ILE A 58 11.06 4.95 10.34
N MET A 59 10.53 4.29 11.37
CA MET A 59 9.96 4.96 12.54
C MET A 59 11.03 5.70 13.36
N GLU A 60 12.23 5.15 13.48
CA GLU A 60 13.36 5.81 14.15
C GLU A 60 13.81 7.05 13.37
N ASP A 61 13.88 6.99 12.05
CA ASP A 61 14.23 8.15 11.20
C ASP A 61 13.17 9.25 11.28
N VAL A 62 11.89 8.90 11.28
CA VAL A 62 10.79 9.86 11.51
C VAL A 62 10.89 10.48 12.89
N ARG A 63 11.10 9.68 13.94
CA ARG A 63 11.24 10.17 15.33
C ARG A 63 12.45 11.08 15.50
N ALA A 64 13.55 10.77 14.83
CA ALA A 64 14.77 11.58 14.84
C ALA A 64 14.67 12.85 13.95
N GLY A 65 13.55 13.07 13.26
CA GLY A 65 13.36 14.19 12.35
C GLY A 65 14.18 14.09 11.05
N LYS A 66 14.81 12.94 10.80
CA LYS A 66 15.64 12.72 9.60
C LYS A 66 14.83 12.51 8.33
N ALA A 67 13.64 11.98 8.47
CA ALA A 67 12.73 11.71 7.36
C ALA A 67 11.31 12.23 7.65
N LYS A 68 10.71 12.82 6.61
CA LYS A 68 9.33 13.32 6.65
C LYS A 68 8.56 12.66 5.51
N TYR A 69 7.68 11.73 5.84
CA TYR A 69 6.81 11.05 4.88
C TYR A 69 5.37 11.53 5.04
N HIS A 70 4.66 11.62 3.92
CA HIS A 70 3.24 11.90 3.88
C HIS A 70 2.42 10.61 4.00
N PHE A 71 3.02 9.49 3.57
CA PHE A 71 2.39 8.18 3.64
C PHE A 71 3.43 7.09 3.90
N ILE A 72 3.15 6.21 4.87
CA ILE A 72 3.98 5.05 5.19
C ILE A 72 3.10 3.79 5.16
N GLU A 73 3.49 2.80 4.36
CA GLU A 73 2.88 1.48 4.36
C GLU A 73 3.80 0.48 5.04
N ILE A 74 3.30 -0.21 6.07
CA ILE A 74 4.04 -1.25 6.78
C ILE A 74 3.36 -2.60 6.52
N MET A 75 4.15 -3.55 6.02
CA MET A 75 3.75 -4.93 5.82
C MET A 75 4.56 -5.84 6.74
N SER A 76 3.90 -6.77 7.44
CA SER A 76 4.58 -7.66 8.39
C SER A 76 5.51 -8.66 7.71
N CYS A 77 5.11 -9.19 6.54
CA CYS A 77 5.84 -10.25 5.87
C CYS A 77 7.04 -9.71 5.08
N PRO A 78 8.23 -10.32 5.19
CA PRO A 78 9.37 -9.98 4.35
C PRO A 78 9.04 -10.14 2.86
N GLY A 79 9.33 -9.11 2.06
CA GLY A 79 8.97 -9.06 0.64
C GLY A 79 7.51 -8.70 0.36
N GLY A 80 6.72 -8.42 1.41
CA GLY A 80 5.32 -8.01 1.31
C GLY A 80 4.31 -9.16 1.41
N CYS A 81 3.04 -8.85 1.19
CA CYS A 81 1.91 -9.78 1.37
C CYS A 81 1.96 -11.01 0.46
N VAL A 82 2.70 -10.98 -0.63
CA VAL A 82 2.95 -12.15 -1.51
C VAL A 82 3.72 -13.27 -0.82
N ASN A 83 4.33 -13.00 0.33
CA ASN A 83 5.01 -13.97 1.17
C ASN A 83 4.23 -14.29 2.47
N GLY A 84 2.98 -13.90 2.56
CA GLY A 84 2.12 -14.12 3.73
C GLY A 84 1.65 -15.57 3.90
N GLY A 85 1.11 -15.87 5.09
CA GLY A 85 0.75 -17.22 5.48
C GLY A 85 -0.38 -17.89 4.70
N GLY A 86 -1.21 -17.15 3.98
CA GLY A 86 -2.28 -17.72 3.14
C GLY A 86 -1.83 -18.15 1.74
N GLN A 87 -0.54 -18.03 1.41
CA GLN A 87 -0.04 -18.36 0.08
C GLN A 87 0.13 -19.88 -0.10
N PRO A 88 -0.12 -20.42 -1.31
CA PRO A 88 0.02 -21.85 -1.60
C PRO A 88 1.45 -22.35 -1.30
N ILE A 89 1.54 -23.48 -0.60
CA ILE A 89 2.81 -24.14 -0.30
C ILE A 89 3.41 -24.68 -1.59
N LYS A 90 4.72 -24.48 -1.75
CA LYS A 90 5.52 -25.03 -2.86
C LYS A 90 6.53 -26.04 -2.33
N SER A 91 6.87 -27.05 -3.16
CA SER A 91 7.89 -28.03 -2.82
C SER A 91 9.25 -27.37 -2.55
N ALA A 92 10.11 -28.03 -1.78
CA ALA A 92 11.46 -27.56 -1.51
C ALA A 92 12.25 -27.32 -2.81
N PHE A 93 12.12 -28.22 -3.78
CA PHE A 93 12.74 -28.06 -5.09
C PHE A 93 12.38 -26.73 -5.75
N VAL A 94 11.09 -26.39 -5.81
CA VAL A 94 10.64 -25.13 -6.42
C VAL A 94 11.16 -23.92 -5.63
N ARG A 95 11.09 -23.96 -4.30
CA ARG A 95 11.54 -22.87 -3.44
C ARG A 95 13.04 -22.59 -3.53
N ASN A 96 13.84 -23.65 -3.73
CA ASN A 96 15.30 -23.54 -3.81
C ASN A 96 15.79 -23.09 -5.19
N ASN A 97 14.99 -23.27 -6.23
CA ASN A 97 15.39 -22.99 -7.61
C ASN A 97 14.66 -21.78 -8.23
N GLN A 98 13.67 -21.20 -7.55
CA GLN A 98 12.88 -20.08 -8.09
C GLN A 98 12.60 -19.02 -7.01
N ASP A 99 12.65 -17.76 -7.39
CA ASP A 99 12.14 -16.68 -6.53
C ASP A 99 10.61 -16.64 -6.59
N ILE A 100 9.99 -17.40 -5.68
CA ILE A 100 8.53 -17.51 -5.57
C ILE A 100 7.88 -16.15 -5.24
N ARG A 101 8.55 -15.29 -4.49
CA ARG A 101 8.03 -13.96 -4.14
C ARG A 101 7.94 -13.08 -5.38
N ALA A 102 8.99 -13.05 -6.17
CA ALA A 102 9.01 -12.31 -7.43
C ALA A 102 7.95 -12.82 -8.41
N LEU A 103 7.79 -14.14 -8.55
CA LEU A 103 6.77 -14.75 -9.41
C LEU A 103 5.35 -14.38 -8.97
N ARG A 104 5.05 -14.44 -7.67
CA ARG A 104 3.75 -14.05 -7.12
C ARG A 104 3.48 -12.55 -7.29
N ALA A 105 4.47 -11.71 -7.02
CA ALA A 105 4.36 -10.28 -7.24
C ALA A 105 4.09 -9.96 -8.72
N LYS A 106 4.81 -10.62 -9.63
CA LYS A 106 4.59 -10.47 -11.07
C LYS A 106 3.16 -10.84 -11.48
N ALA A 107 2.65 -11.97 -10.99
CA ALA A 107 1.28 -12.41 -11.29
C ALA A 107 0.23 -11.36 -10.87
N ILE A 108 0.38 -10.79 -9.66
CA ILE A 108 -0.52 -9.72 -9.17
C ILE A 108 -0.40 -8.46 -10.02
N TYR A 109 0.82 -8.05 -10.38
CA TYR A 109 1.02 -6.87 -11.21
C TYR A 109 0.46 -7.05 -12.62
N ASP A 110 0.64 -8.23 -13.21
CA ASP A 110 0.09 -8.56 -14.54
C ASP A 110 -1.44 -8.59 -14.51
N THR A 111 -2.03 -9.11 -13.43
CA THR A 111 -3.50 -9.08 -13.23
C THR A 111 -4.00 -7.64 -13.11
N ASP A 112 -3.41 -6.83 -12.22
CA ASP A 112 -3.79 -5.42 -12.07
C ASP A 112 -3.70 -4.66 -13.41
N LYS A 113 -2.63 -4.92 -14.20
CA LYS A 113 -2.46 -4.27 -15.49
C LYS A 113 -3.54 -4.62 -16.51
N LYS A 114 -4.09 -5.84 -16.45
CA LYS A 114 -5.15 -6.33 -17.35
C LYS A 114 -6.56 -5.92 -16.92
N MET A 115 -6.75 -5.46 -15.68
CA MET A 115 -8.06 -5.07 -15.18
C MET A 115 -8.54 -3.80 -15.88
N LYS A 116 -9.81 -3.77 -16.28
CA LYS A 116 -10.46 -2.59 -16.83
C LYS A 116 -10.57 -1.48 -15.78
N LEU A 117 -10.93 -1.87 -14.57
CA LEU A 117 -11.10 -0.99 -13.41
C LEU A 117 -9.88 -1.11 -12.51
N ARG A 118 -9.03 -0.09 -12.50
CA ARG A 118 -7.75 -0.08 -11.78
C ARG A 118 -7.69 0.91 -10.62
N LYS A 119 -8.73 1.69 -10.42
CA LYS A 119 -8.81 2.72 -9.38
C LYS A 119 -9.97 2.39 -8.44
N SER A 120 -9.71 2.34 -7.14
CA SER A 120 -10.73 1.99 -6.16
C SER A 120 -11.87 3.02 -6.08
N HIS A 121 -11.55 4.29 -6.23
CA HIS A 121 -12.54 5.38 -6.21
C HIS A 121 -13.46 5.43 -7.44
N GLU A 122 -13.12 4.71 -8.51
CA GLU A 122 -13.98 4.53 -9.68
C GLU A 122 -14.88 3.29 -9.58
N ASN A 123 -14.63 2.41 -8.61
CA ASN A 123 -15.37 1.17 -8.44
C ASN A 123 -16.83 1.47 -8.08
N PRO A 124 -17.81 1.04 -8.88
CA PRO A 124 -19.22 1.33 -8.64
C PRO A 124 -19.72 0.77 -7.31
N VAL A 125 -19.22 -0.40 -6.90
CA VAL A 125 -19.59 -1.02 -5.61
C VAL A 125 -19.07 -0.19 -4.43
N ILE A 126 -17.87 0.38 -4.54
CA ILE A 126 -17.33 1.28 -3.52
C ILE A 126 -18.12 2.59 -3.46
N LYS A 127 -18.49 3.15 -4.60
CA LYS A 127 -19.36 4.34 -4.65
C LYS A 127 -20.70 4.07 -3.99
N GLN A 128 -21.36 2.98 -4.35
CA GLN A 128 -22.63 2.56 -3.76
C GLN A 128 -22.50 2.38 -2.24
N LEU A 129 -21.44 1.74 -1.75
CA LEU A 129 -21.20 1.58 -0.31
C LEU A 129 -21.11 2.92 0.43
N TYR A 130 -20.44 3.91 -0.18
CA TYR A 130 -20.39 5.24 0.42
C TYR A 130 -21.74 5.95 0.34
N ASP A 131 -22.41 5.90 -0.81
CA ASP A 131 -23.68 6.60 -1.03
C ASP A 131 -24.81 6.07 -0.13
N GLU A 132 -24.88 4.74 0.04
CA GLU A 132 -25.98 4.08 0.76
C GLU A 132 -25.69 3.85 2.25
N PHE A 133 -24.42 3.73 2.67
CA PHE A 133 -24.08 3.31 4.02
C PHE A 133 -23.06 4.21 4.73
N LEU A 134 -21.87 4.40 4.17
CA LEU A 134 -20.80 5.13 4.84
C LEU A 134 -20.94 6.66 4.75
N GLY A 135 -21.77 7.15 3.84
CA GLY A 135 -21.85 8.57 3.51
C GLY A 135 -20.67 9.01 2.64
N LYS A 136 -20.03 10.10 2.96
CA LYS A 136 -18.83 10.57 2.24
C LYS A 136 -17.54 10.01 2.84
N PRO A 137 -16.41 9.99 2.08
CA PRO A 137 -15.09 9.70 2.64
C PRO A 137 -14.78 10.58 3.86
N ASN A 138 -14.23 9.97 4.90
CA ASN A 138 -13.99 10.60 6.20
C ASN A 138 -15.27 11.10 6.95
N SER A 139 -16.45 10.59 6.60
CA SER A 139 -17.63 10.76 7.47
C SER A 139 -17.37 10.13 8.83
N HIS A 140 -18.15 10.51 9.84
CA HIS A 140 -18.04 9.94 11.20
C HIS A 140 -18.14 8.41 11.17
N LEU A 141 -19.13 7.87 10.45
CA LEU A 141 -19.33 6.42 10.32
C LEU A 141 -18.18 5.73 9.59
N ALA A 142 -17.71 6.31 8.47
CA ALA A 142 -16.57 5.77 7.75
C ALA A 142 -15.31 5.77 8.61
N HIS A 143 -15.08 6.82 9.41
CA HIS A 143 -13.93 6.89 10.31
C HIS A 143 -14.03 5.86 11.44
N GLU A 144 -15.21 5.68 12.02
CA GLU A 144 -15.46 4.70 13.09
C GLU A 144 -15.25 3.26 12.61
N LEU A 145 -15.77 2.91 11.43
CA LEU A 145 -15.77 1.53 10.93
C LEU A 145 -14.48 1.15 10.20
N LEU A 146 -13.83 2.10 9.51
CA LEU A 146 -12.69 1.79 8.64
C LEU A 146 -11.33 2.10 9.28
N HIS A 147 -11.29 2.86 10.39
CA HIS A 147 -10.06 3.19 11.07
C HIS A 147 -9.92 2.42 12.39
N THR A 148 -8.74 1.85 12.60
CA THR A 148 -8.43 1.15 13.85
C THR A 148 -7.80 2.11 14.86
N LYS A 149 -8.34 2.12 16.09
CA LYS A 149 -7.71 2.78 17.24
C LYS A 149 -6.88 1.77 18.01
N TYR A 150 -5.63 2.12 18.31
CA TYR A 150 -4.74 1.28 19.09
C TYR A 150 -4.80 1.66 20.57
N ILE A 151 -5.02 0.67 21.43
CA ILE A 151 -5.03 0.82 22.88
C ILE A 151 -3.76 0.16 23.41
N PRO A 152 -2.96 0.83 24.27
CA PRO A 152 -1.82 0.20 24.92
C PRO A 152 -2.27 -1.06 25.69
N ARG A 153 -1.58 -2.16 25.50
CA ARG A 153 -1.83 -3.41 26.22
C ARG A 153 -0.66 -3.65 27.16
N ASN A 154 -0.95 -4.07 28.39
CA ASN A 154 0.07 -4.49 29.33
C ASN A 154 0.74 -5.79 28.81
N ASN A 155 2.03 -5.92 29.08
CA ASN A 155 2.71 -7.20 28.88
C ASN A 155 2.12 -8.21 29.87
N TYR A 156 1.76 -9.37 29.39
CA TYR A 156 1.34 -10.49 30.24
C TYR A 156 2.55 -11.09 30.92
#